data_b4dcd58c783874e931b0fc9ec21bd0e9
#
_entry.id   b4dcd58c783874e931b0fc9ec21bd0e9
#
_cell.length_a   1.000
_cell.length_b   1.000
_cell.length_c   1.000
_cell.angle_alpha   90.00
_cell.angle_beta   90.00
_cell.angle_gamma   90.00
#
_symmetry.space_group_name_H-M   'P 1'
#
loop_
_entity.id
_entity.type
_entity.pdbx_description
1 polymer ?
#
loop_
_entity_poly.entity_id
_entity_poly.type
_entity_poly.pdbx_seq_one_letter_code
_entity_poly.pdbx_strand_id
1 'polypeptide(L)'
;GGSASLSGVASLSNRRMKRVMDPLTQMGARFESTDGRIPLTIHGSKNLSAIDYAMPVASAQVKSAVLLAGLNAHGTTIVHEPKPSRDHTERMLAAFGVTCTTDGLSVSIAGGQKLMAPKDPVIVPGDPSSAAFPLVAALLIDGSDITIENVGMNPTRTGLIETLRDMGGDITYLNP
;
A
#
# COMPACT_ATOMS: atom_id res chain seq x y z
N GLY A 1 -11.94 -22.29 6.26
CA GLY A 1 -11.75 -21.14 5.41
C GLY A 1 -12.97 -20.89 4.55
N GLY A 2 -13.36 -19.64 4.37
CA GLY A 2 -14.41 -19.23 3.44
C GLY A 2 -13.85 -19.02 2.04
N SER A 3 -14.73 -18.83 1.06
CA SER A 3 -14.36 -18.35 -0.28
C SER A 3 -14.94 -16.98 -0.50
N ALA A 4 -14.24 -16.14 -1.24
CA ALA A 4 -14.67 -14.81 -1.63
C ALA A 4 -14.47 -14.61 -3.13
N SER A 5 -15.49 -14.09 -3.81
CA SER A 5 -15.40 -13.73 -5.22
C SER A 5 -15.36 -12.23 -5.38
N LEU A 6 -14.37 -11.76 -6.12
CA LEU A 6 -14.14 -10.36 -6.45
C LEU A 6 -14.55 -10.10 -7.89
N SER A 7 -15.40 -9.11 -8.08
CA SER A 7 -15.80 -8.61 -9.40
C SER A 7 -15.58 -7.09 -9.44
N GLY A 8 -15.63 -6.50 -10.61
CA GLY A 8 -15.43 -5.06 -10.76
C GLY A 8 -15.86 -4.54 -12.12
N VAL A 9 -15.86 -3.23 -12.25
CA VAL A 9 -16.13 -2.56 -13.53
C VAL A 9 -15.06 -2.89 -14.59
N ALA A 10 -15.36 -2.66 -15.86
CA ALA A 10 -14.49 -3.02 -16.99
C ALA A 10 -13.03 -2.56 -16.85
N SER A 11 -12.79 -1.35 -16.31
CA SER A 11 -11.45 -0.81 -16.10
C SER A 11 -10.64 -1.60 -15.06
N LEU A 12 -11.29 -2.19 -14.06
CA LEU A 12 -10.66 -3.06 -13.07
C LEU A 12 -10.48 -4.48 -13.61
N SER A 13 -11.46 -4.99 -14.36
CA SER A 13 -11.41 -6.34 -14.95
C SER A 13 -10.24 -6.52 -15.93
N ASN A 14 -9.77 -5.46 -16.54
CA ASN A 14 -8.61 -5.49 -17.42
C ASN A 14 -7.25 -5.55 -16.68
N ARG A 15 -7.22 -5.34 -15.37
CA ARG A 15 -5.97 -5.36 -14.59
C ARG A 15 -5.56 -6.78 -14.23
N ARG A 16 -4.27 -7.08 -14.46
CA ARG A 16 -3.70 -8.38 -14.08
C ARG A 16 -3.45 -8.41 -12.57
N MET A 17 -4.05 -9.40 -11.90
CA MET A 17 -3.89 -9.65 -10.46
C MET A 17 -2.78 -10.65 -10.14
N LYS A 18 -2.18 -11.25 -11.17
CA LYS A 18 -1.15 -12.30 -11.03
C LYS A 18 -0.02 -11.91 -10.09
N ARG A 19 0.45 -10.64 -10.15
CA ARG A 19 1.52 -10.15 -9.27
C ARG A 19 1.22 -10.27 -7.76
N VAL A 20 -0.08 -10.26 -7.38
CA VAL A 20 -0.51 -10.47 -6.00
C VAL A 20 -0.82 -11.95 -5.76
N MET A 21 -1.40 -12.62 -6.75
CA MET A 21 -1.74 -14.05 -6.65
C MET A 21 -0.50 -14.92 -6.47
N ASP A 22 0.58 -14.64 -7.21
CA ASP A 22 1.81 -15.46 -7.20
C ASP A 22 2.40 -15.62 -5.78
N PRO A 23 2.74 -14.56 -5.03
CA PRO A 23 3.27 -14.71 -3.68
C PRO A 23 2.25 -15.30 -2.70
N LEU A 24 0.97 -14.94 -2.80
CA LEU A 24 -0.05 -15.51 -1.93
C LEU A 24 -0.28 -17.00 -2.21
N THR A 25 -0.11 -17.45 -3.45
CA THR A 25 -0.13 -18.89 -3.77
C THR A 25 1.05 -19.62 -3.13
N GLN A 26 2.25 -19.02 -3.11
CA GLN A 26 3.39 -19.57 -2.38
C GLN A 26 3.11 -19.70 -0.88
N MET A 27 2.31 -18.80 -0.31
CA MET A 27 1.85 -18.87 1.08
C MET A 27 0.79 -19.96 1.31
N GLY A 28 0.23 -20.56 0.25
CA GLY A 28 -0.81 -21.62 0.33
C GLY A 28 -2.23 -21.14 0.05
N ALA A 29 -2.43 -19.91 -0.44
CA ALA A 29 -3.72 -19.45 -0.94
C ALA A 29 -4.04 -20.08 -2.29
N ARG A 30 -5.34 -20.32 -2.58
CA ARG A 30 -5.82 -20.84 -3.86
C ARG A 30 -6.72 -19.83 -4.54
N PHE A 31 -6.56 -19.70 -5.86
CA PHE A 31 -7.28 -18.73 -6.67
C PHE A 31 -7.90 -19.43 -7.90
N GLU A 32 -9.07 -18.95 -8.30
CA GLU A 32 -9.69 -19.25 -9.59
C GLU A 32 -9.88 -17.94 -10.33
N SER A 33 -9.33 -17.82 -11.53
CA SER A 33 -9.47 -16.65 -12.38
C SER A 33 -9.20 -17.00 -13.84
N THR A 34 -9.71 -16.20 -14.76
CA THR A 34 -9.34 -16.26 -16.17
C THR A 34 -8.17 -15.29 -16.43
N ASP A 35 -7.04 -15.82 -16.89
CA ASP A 35 -5.83 -15.06 -17.20
C ASP A 35 -5.30 -14.18 -16.04
N GLY A 36 -5.55 -14.55 -14.78
CA GLY A 36 -5.17 -13.79 -13.61
C GLY A 36 -5.85 -12.41 -13.52
N ARG A 37 -7.08 -12.32 -13.99
CA ARG A 37 -7.94 -11.13 -13.98
C ARG A 37 -9.17 -11.36 -13.11
N ILE A 38 -9.90 -10.29 -12.82
CA ILE A 38 -11.23 -10.41 -12.21
C ILE A 38 -12.29 -10.68 -13.31
N PRO A 39 -13.34 -11.50 -13.03
CA PRO A 39 -13.68 -12.03 -11.72
C PRO A 39 -12.64 -13.03 -11.20
N LEU A 40 -12.38 -12.94 -9.91
CA LEU A 40 -11.38 -13.73 -9.21
C LEU A 40 -12.01 -14.34 -7.96
N THR A 41 -11.92 -15.64 -7.80
CA THR A 41 -12.33 -16.32 -6.56
C THR A 41 -11.11 -16.70 -5.75
N ILE A 42 -11.11 -16.32 -4.47
CA ILE A 42 -10.09 -16.66 -3.49
C ILE A 42 -10.66 -17.70 -2.55
N HIS A 43 -9.98 -18.84 -2.44
CA HIS A 43 -10.29 -19.87 -1.45
C HIS A 43 -9.42 -19.66 -0.22
N GLY A 44 -10.04 -19.33 0.90
CA GLY A 44 -9.36 -19.11 2.16
C GLY A 44 -8.67 -20.36 2.66
N SER A 45 -7.49 -20.23 3.21
CA SER A 45 -6.74 -21.27 3.89
C SER A 45 -6.62 -20.96 5.39
N LYS A 46 -6.73 -21.99 6.24
CA LYS A 46 -6.42 -21.87 7.66
C LYS A 46 -4.92 -22.09 7.94
N ASN A 47 -4.18 -22.59 6.97
CA ASN A 47 -2.80 -23.02 7.10
C ASN A 47 -1.93 -22.27 6.08
N LEU A 48 -1.87 -20.94 6.21
CA LEU A 48 -0.91 -20.16 5.44
C LEU A 48 0.49 -20.33 6.03
N SER A 49 1.47 -20.52 5.17
CA SER A 49 2.89 -20.58 5.53
C SER A 49 3.56 -19.23 5.27
N ALA A 50 4.45 -18.85 6.15
CA ALA A 50 5.32 -17.71 5.92
C ALA A 50 6.24 -17.97 4.72
N ILE A 51 6.60 -16.90 4.02
CA ILE A 51 7.54 -16.97 2.88
C ILE A 51 8.62 -15.91 3.04
N ASP A 52 9.76 -16.19 2.42
CA ASP A 52 10.80 -15.23 2.12
C ASP A 52 10.66 -14.86 0.64
N TYR A 53 10.23 -13.63 0.37
CA TYR A 53 9.80 -13.22 -0.96
C TYR A 53 10.60 -12.04 -1.51
N ALA A 54 11.45 -12.31 -2.50
CA ALA A 54 12.10 -11.28 -3.27
C ALA A 54 11.16 -10.75 -4.36
N MET A 55 10.73 -9.50 -4.24
CA MET A 55 9.85 -8.88 -5.24
C MET A 55 10.62 -8.59 -6.53
N PRO A 56 10.15 -9.05 -7.69
CA PRO A 56 10.80 -8.76 -8.97
C PRO A 56 10.71 -7.28 -9.37
N VAL A 57 9.68 -6.59 -8.90
CA VAL A 57 9.42 -5.16 -9.14
C VAL A 57 8.88 -4.52 -7.88
N ALA A 58 9.38 -3.33 -7.52
CA ALA A 58 8.88 -2.59 -6.37
C ALA A 58 7.38 -2.30 -6.50
N SER A 59 6.60 -2.75 -5.53
CA SER A 59 5.15 -2.59 -5.51
C SER A 59 4.63 -2.58 -4.07
N ALA A 60 4.24 -1.41 -3.58
CA ALA A 60 3.61 -1.29 -2.27
C ALA A 60 2.35 -2.18 -2.13
N GLN A 61 1.58 -2.38 -3.21
CA GLN A 61 0.40 -3.25 -3.18
C GLN A 61 0.76 -4.73 -2.95
N VAL A 62 1.81 -5.22 -3.60
CA VAL A 62 2.27 -6.60 -3.42
C VAL A 62 2.84 -6.77 -2.02
N LYS A 63 3.70 -5.84 -1.57
CA LYS A 63 4.22 -5.81 -0.21
C LYS A 63 3.09 -5.86 0.82
N SER A 64 2.10 -4.96 0.69
CA SER A 64 0.94 -4.92 1.58
C SER A 64 0.18 -6.24 1.62
N ALA A 65 -0.10 -6.85 0.47
CA ALA A 65 -0.82 -8.11 0.39
C ALA A 65 -0.07 -9.25 1.10
N VAL A 66 1.25 -9.33 0.91
CA VAL A 66 2.08 -10.37 1.53
C VAL A 66 2.21 -10.15 3.05
N LEU A 67 2.43 -8.91 3.50
CA LEU A 67 2.51 -8.60 4.94
C LEU A 67 1.18 -8.87 5.65
N LEU A 68 0.04 -8.46 5.07
CA LEU A 68 -1.28 -8.71 5.65
C LEU A 68 -1.62 -10.21 5.69
N ALA A 69 -1.25 -10.98 4.66
CA ALA A 69 -1.37 -12.43 4.68
C ALA A 69 -0.44 -13.06 5.72
N GLY A 70 0.76 -12.49 5.88
CA GLY A 70 1.77 -12.90 6.87
C GLY A 70 1.26 -12.86 8.31
N LEU A 71 0.34 -11.95 8.65
CA LEU A 71 -0.30 -11.91 9.97
C LEU A 71 -1.00 -13.23 10.35
N ASN A 72 -1.52 -13.95 9.36
CA ASN A 72 -2.23 -15.21 9.55
C ASN A 72 -1.39 -16.44 9.14
N ALA A 73 -0.13 -16.23 8.80
CA ALA A 73 0.77 -17.31 8.42
C ALA A 73 1.49 -17.90 9.64
N HIS A 74 1.93 -19.15 9.51
CA HIS A 74 2.80 -19.77 10.49
C HIS A 74 4.26 -19.39 10.19
N GLY A 75 4.94 -18.74 11.15
CA GLY A 75 6.33 -18.31 11.03
C GLY A 75 6.47 -16.80 10.74
N THR A 76 7.62 -16.39 10.24
CA THR A 76 7.94 -15.00 9.92
C THR A 76 7.99 -14.83 8.40
N THR A 77 7.11 -13.99 7.87
CA THR A 77 7.13 -13.60 6.45
C THR A 77 8.09 -12.45 6.24
N ILE A 78 8.94 -12.56 5.21
CA ILE A 78 9.90 -11.53 4.83
C ILE A 78 9.62 -11.11 3.38
N VAL A 79 9.69 -9.81 3.13
CA VAL A 79 9.56 -9.23 1.78
C VAL A 79 10.80 -8.40 1.50
N HIS A 80 11.48 -8.70 0.40
CA HIS A 80 12.62 -7.93 -0.09
C HIS A 80 12.20 -7.07 -1.27
N GLU A 81 12.40 -5.77 -1.16
CA GLU A 81 12.10 -4.79 -2.21
C GLU A 81 13.35 -4.52 -3.06
N PRO A 82 13.26 -4.45 -4.40
CA PRO A 82 14.41 -4.07 -5.24
C PRO A 82 14.76 -2.57 -5.14
N LYS A 83 13.81 -1.75 -4.67
CA LYS A 83 13.96 -0.33 -4.33
C LYS A 83 12.83 0.07 -3.38
N PRO A 84 12.97 1.16 -2.60
CA PRO A 84 11.95 1.58 -1.65
C PRO A 84 10.58 1.79 -2.31
N SER A 85 9.53 1.34 -1.67
CA SER A 85 8.15 1.67 -2.00
C SER A 85 7.44 2.26 -0.78
N ARG A 86 6.18 2.68 -0.95
CA ARG A 86 5.39 3.28 0.13
C ARG A 86 5.28 2.35 1.34
N ASP A 87 5.42 2.91 2.52
CA ASP A 87 5.43 2.23 3.82
C ASP A 87 4.11 2.38 4.62
N HIS A 88 3.02 2.70 3.92
CA HIS A 88 1.72 2.93 4.58
C HIS A 88 1.22 1.73 5.37
N THR A 89 1.46 0.50 4.87
CA THR A 89 1.02 -0.72 5.54
C THR A 89 1.79 -0.93 6.84
N GLU A 90 3.09 -0.74 6.83
CA GLU A 90 3.96 -0.88 8.00
C GLU A 90 3.54 0.13 9.08
N ARG A 91 3.32 1.39 8.71
CA ARG A 91 2.83 2.44 9.62
C ARG A 91 1.45 2.14 10.16
N MET A 92 0.54 1.70 9.30
CA MET A 92 -0.82 1.33 9.71
C MET A 92 -0.80 0.13 10.66
N LEU A 93 -0.04 -0.91 10.36
CA LEU A 93 0.10 -2.08 11.22
C LEU A 93 0.65 -1.69 12.61
N ALA A 94 1.64 -0.79 12.66
CA ALA A 94 2.16 -0.26 13.92
C ALA A 94 1.08 0.49 14.71
N ALA A 95 0.26 1.31 14.07
CA ALA A 95 -0.87 2.00 14.71
C ALA A 95 -1.93 1.02 15.25
N PHE A 96 -2.03 -0.17 14.66
CA PHE A 96 -2.90 -1.26 15.13
C PHE A 96 -2.19 -2.26 16.06
N GLY A 97 -1.02 -1.89 16.62
CA GLY A 97 -0.32 -2.69 17.61
C GLY A 97 0.46 -3.89 17.06
N VAL A 98 0.67 -3.95 15.75
CA VAL A 98 1.43 -5.01 15.09
C VAL A 98 2.83 -4.52 14.77
N THR A 99 3.84 -5.33 15.10
CA THR A 99 5.24 -5.01 14.84
C THR A 99 5.68 -5.56 13.49
N CYS A 100 6.14 -4.66 12.62
CA CYS A 100 6.95 -4.98 11.44
C CYS A 100 8.39 -4.56 11.71
N THR A 101 9.36 -5.38 11.32
CA THR A 101 10.77 -5.02 11.39
C THR A 101 11.26 -4.68 9.99
N THR A 102 11.86 -3.50 9.85
CA THR A 102 12.46 -3.04 8.57
C THR A 102 13.98 -3.05 8.71
N ASP A 103 14.66 -3.70 7.78
CA ASP A 103 16.11 -3.70 7.65
C ASP A 103 16.47 -3.41 6.20
N GLY A 104 16.93 -2.19 5.94
CA GLY A 104 17.19 -1.71 4.58
C GLY A 104 15.96 -1.80 3.68
N LEU A 105 16.04 -2.66 2.67
CA LEU A 105 14.95 -2.93 1.72
C LEU A 105 14.12 -4.17 2.08
N SER A 106 14.29 -4.71 3.26
CA SER A 106 13.58 -5.89 3.73
C SER A 106 12.60 -5.51 4.83
N VAL A 107 11.39 -6.04 4.73
CA VAL A 107 10.35 -5.89 5.76
C VAL A 107 9.90 -7.26 6.20
N SER A 108 9.89 -7.51 7.51
CA SER A 108 9.45 -8.78 8.08
C SER A 108 8.28 -8.60 9.05
N ILE A 109 7.44 -9.61 9.12
CA ILE A 109 6.30 -9.69 10.03
C ILE A 109 6.14 -11.11 10.58
N ALA A 110 6.07 -11.23 11.89
CA ALA A 110 5.74 -12.50 12.54
C ALA A 110 4.23 -12.76 12.46
N GLY A 111 3.84 -13.98 12.14
CA GLY A 111 2.45 -14.39 12.14
C GLY A 111 1.87 -14.53 13.56
N GLY A 112 0.54 -14.57 13.64
CA GLY A 112 -0.19 -14.74 14.90
C GLY A 112 -0.31 -13.47 15.74
N GLN A 113 0.21 -12.33 15.30
CA GLN A 113 -0.01 -11.04 15.96
C GLN A 113 -1.47 -10.60 15.82
N LYS A 114 -2.02 -9.99 16.86
CA LYS A 114 -3.40 -9.51 16.87
C LYS A 114 -3.46 -8.02 16.61
N LEU A 115 -4.32 -7.63 15.68
CA LEU A 115 -4.66 -6.23 15.48
C LEU A 115 -5.47 -5.70 16.66
N MET A 116 -5.09 -4.56 17.18
CA MET A 116 -5.80 -3.83 18.22
C MET A 116 -6.30 -2.51 17.65
N ALA A 117 -7.56 -2.17 17.89
CA ALA A 117 -8.09 -0.89 17.49
C ALA A 117 -7.30 0.25 18.17
N PRO A 118 -6.88 1.28 17.43
CA PRO A 118 -6.27 2.46 18.04
C PRO A 118 -7.28 3.17 18.96
N LYS A 119 -6.79 3.89 19.95
CA LYS A 119 -7.66 4.63 20.89
C LYS A 119 -8.39 5.77 20.19
N ASP A 120 -7.71 6.45 19.30
CA ASP A 120 -8.24 7.60 18.55
C ASP A 120 -8.71 7.18 17.16
N PRO A 121 -9.68 7.89 16.57
CA PRO A 121 -10.09 7.64 15.20
C PRO A 121 -8.93 7.77 14.22
N VAL A 122 -8.84 6.85 13.26
CA VAL A 122 -7.88 6.95 12.15
C VAL A 122 -8.40 7.97 11.15
N ILE A 123 -7.71 9.10 11.04
CA ILE A 123 -8.03 10.12 10.04
C ILE A 123 -7.27 9.77 8.74
N VAL A 124 -8.04 9.47 7.69
CA VAL A 124 -7.47 9.16 6.38
C VAL A 124 -7.05 10.46 5.71
N PRO A 125 -5.76 10.64 5.36
CA PRO A 125 -5.32 11.85 4.67
C PRO A 125 -5.80 11.89 3.22
N GLY A 126 -5.91 13.10 2.67
CA GLY A 126 -6.20 13.32 1.26
C GLY A 126 -5.09 12.78 0.34
N ASP A 127 -5.47 12.37 -0.87
CA ASP A 127 -4.51 11.85 -1.86
C ASP A 127 -3.67 13.00 -2.46
N PRO A 128 -2.34 12.98 -2.32
CA PRO A 128 -1.47 14.00 -2.91
C PRO A 128 -1.59 14.05 -4.46
N SER A 129 -1.97 12.96 -5.12
CA SER A 129 -2.23 12.98 -6.56
C SER A 129 -3.48 13.79 -6.92
N SER A 130 -4.51 13.73 -6.09
CA SER A 130 -5.70 14.57 -6.26
C SER A 130 -5.42 16.04 -5.91
N ALA A 131 -4.63 16.28 -4.87
CA ALA A 131 -4.19 17.62 -4.46
C ALA A 131 -3.32 18.32 -5.53
N ALA A 132 -2.66 17.56 -6.39
CA ALA A 132 -1.81 18.08 -7.46
C ALA A 132 -2.57 19.02 -8.40
N PHE A 133 -3.83 18.74 -8.72
CA PHE A 133 -4.62 19.53 -9.66
C PHE A 133 -4.88 20.96 -9.16
N PRO A 134 -5.50 21.17 -7.98
CA PRO A 134 -5.69 22.53 -7.46
C PRO A 134 -4.35 23.23 -7.14
N LEU A 135 -3.33 22.48 -6.71
CA LEU A 135 -1.99 23.04 -6.43
C LEU A 135 -1.40 23.66 -7.72
N VAL A 136 -1.36 22.91 -8.81
CA VAL A 136 -0.84 23.40 -10.09
C VAL A 136 -1.70 24.53 -10.63
N ALA A 137 -3.03 24.45 -10.51
CA ALA A 137 -3.92 25.52 -10.95
C ALA A 137 -3.64 26.85 -10.21
N ALA A 138 -3.40 26.80 -8.89
CA ALA A 138 -3.06 27.99 -8.13
C ALA A 138 -1.71 28.59 -8.55
N LEU A 139 -0.72 27.77 -8.83
CA LEU A 139 0.60 28.25 -9.29
C LEU A 139 0.57 28.89 -10.68
N LEU A 140 -0.45 28.59 -11.49
CA LEU A 140 -0.61 29.15 -12.86
C LEU A 140 -1.44 30.43 -12.91
N ILE A 141 -2.16 30.78 -11.83
CA ILE A 141 -3.08 31.93 -11.80
C ILE A 141 -2.51 32.98 -10.86
N ASP A 142 -2.18 34.14 -11.39
CA ASP A 142 -1.64 35.26 -10.62
C ASP A 142 -2.62 35.70 -9.52
N GLY A 143 -2.06 35.94 -8.32
CA GLY A 143 -2.83 36.35 -7.13
C GLY A 143 -3.60 35.22 -6.45
N SER A 144 -3.40 33.96 -6.90
CA SER A 144 -3.98 32.82 -6.20
C SER A 144 -3.31 32.61 -4.83
N ASP A 145 -4.13 32.36 -3.83
CA ASP A 145 -3.71 31.89 -2.50
C ASP A 145 -4.66 30.79 -2.05
N ILE A 146 -4.17 29.56 -1.93
CA ILE A 146 -4.98 28.41 -1.51
C ILE A 146 -4.30 27.60 -0.42
N THR A 147 -5.08 27.08 0.48
CA THR A 147 -4.65 26.05 1.44
C THR A 147 -5.33 24.74 1.12
N ILE A 148 -4.56 23.67 0.98
CA ILE A 148 -5.08 22.31 0.78
C ILE A 148 -4.80 21.53 2.07
N GLU A 149 -5.88 21.21 2.78
CA GLU A 149 -5.78 20.61 4.11
C GLU A 149 -5.69 19.09 4.08
N ASN A 150 -5.08 18.52 5.11
CA ASN A 150 -5.01 17.08 5.39
C ASN A 150 -4.50 16.24 4.22
N VAL A 151 -3.49 16.72 3.50
CA VAL A 151 -2.86 15.97 2.40
C VAL A 151 -1.83 15.00 2.96
N GLY A 152 -1.82 13.78 2.44
CA GLY A 152 -0.83 12.77 2.82
C GLY A 152 0.58 13.15 2.37
N MET A 153 1.48 13.33 3.34
CA MET A 153 2.86 13.81 3.13
C MET A 153 3.90 12.69 3.17
N ASN A 154 3.55 11.49 2.70
CA ASN A 154 4.55 10.42 2.61
C ASN A 154 5.69 10.83 1.65
N PRO A 155 6.97 10.78 2.08
CA PRO A 155 8.11 11.22 1.26
C PRO A 155 8.20 10.55 -0.12
N THR A 156 7.68 9.33 -0.26
CA THR A 156 7.62 8.64 -1.55
C THR A 156 6.51 9.16 -2.49
N ARG A 157 5.72 10.16 -2.05
CA ARG A 157 4.59 10.74 -2.77
C ARG A 157 4.69 12.24 -3.00
N THR A 158 5.64 12.92 -2.34
CA THR A 158 5.79 14.39 -2.38
C THR A 158 6.68 14.90 -3.52
N GLY A 159 7.22 14.02 -4.36
CA GLY A 159 8.16 14.40 -5.42
C GLY A 159 7.64 15.48 -6.39
N LEU A 160 6.32 15.53 -6.67
CA LEU A 160 5.74 16.62 -7.47
C LEU A 160 5.90 17.97 -6.79
N ILE A 161 5.68 18.04 -5.48
CA ILE A 161 5.76 19.30 -4.73
C ILE A 161 7.20 19.81 -4.73
N GLU A 162 8.18 18.93 -4.54
CA GLU A 162 9.61 19.30 -4.61
C GLU A 162 9.96 19.80 -6.03
N THR A 163 9.50 19.10 -7.07
CA THR A 163 9.69 19.55 -8.46
C THR A 163 9.09 20.92 -8.72
N LEU A 164 7.87 21.19 -8.24
CA LEU A 164 7.23 22.49 -8.40
C LEU A 164 7.96 23.61 -7.67
N ARG A 165 8.50 23.32 -6.50
CA ARG A 165 9.38 24.26 -5.76
C ARG A 165 10.67 24.56 -6.52
N ASP A 166 11.31 23.54 -7.07
CA ASP A 166 12.52 23.69 -7.89
C ASP A 166 12.25 24.52 -9.17
N MET A 167 11.02 24.49 -9.65
CA MET A 167 10.54 25.35 -10.75
C MET A 167 10.22 26.80 -10.32
N GLY A 168 10.34 27.13 -9.03
CA GLY A 168 10.08 28.47 -8.49
C GLY A 168 8.67 28.64 -7.89
N GLY A 169 7.91 27.56 -7.71
CA GLY A 169 6.59 27.62 -7.07
C GLY A 169 6.69 27.96 -5.58
N ASP A 170 5.91 28.94 -5.14
CA ASP A 170 5.80 29.31 -3.73
C ASP A 170 4.85 28.33 -3.03
N ILE A 171 5.41 27.30 -2.42
CA ILE A 171 4.66 26.26 -1.71
C ILE A 171 5.19 26.10 -0.30
N THR A 172 4.38 26.32 0.69
CA THR A 172 4.71 26.17 2.10
C THR A 172 3.96 25.01 2.73
N TYR A 173 4.64 24.20 3.54
CA TYR A 173 4.01 23.19 4.38
C TYR A 173 3.57 23.81 5.70
N LEU A 174 2.31 23.65 6.04
CA LEU A 174 1.74 24.04 7.31
C LEU A 174 1.54 22.80 8.17
N ASN A 175 2.14 22.76 9.36
CA ASN A 175 2.01 21.66 10.34
C ASN A 175 2.25 20.26 9.72
N PRO A 176 3.43 20.00 9.14
CA PRO A 176 3.75 18.74 8.49
C PRO A 176 3.83 17.57 9.48
#